data_af53722eaa08d168be89ba2e0351eda4
#
_entry.id   af53722eaa08d168be89ba2e0351eda4
#
_cell.length_a   1.000
_cell.length_b   1.000
_cell.length_c   1.000
_cell.angle_alpha   90.00
_cell.angle_beta   90.00
_cell.angle_gamma   90.00
#
_symmetry.space_group_name_H-M   'P 1'
#
loop_
_entity.id
_entity.type
_entity.pdbx_description
1 polymer ?
#
loop_
_entity_poly.entity_id
_entity_poly.type
_entity_poly.pdbx_seq_one_letter_code
_entity_poly.pdbx_strand_id
1 'polypeptide(L)'
;DELYLYLDAYPVYKPGYSNPHREREYLNRTITTPMWDKTRPARKDENGVQTYKPKRNQNGIIICRSKTDRETCIFADNVRNIRQHEYDNAELYTDTDQEMVEKKVRGEVNFIDYLAKLTERRHKKSSKSIIINWNRLHELMKIYTEGKPLPFATINIRLIESVKEFLLNAPQGGDKKGTISQNTASTYFSIFKAALHQAFIDGYLDIDVSAKVKGIPNEESRREHLTIEELNLLATTPCASPVLKKAALFSALTGLRHCDIQKMTWKELIKENDHYRINFTQKKTKSVEYM
;
A
#
# COMPACT_ATOMS: atom_id res chain seq x y z
N ASP A 1 16.88 10.25 -48.77
CA ASP A 1 15.61 9.83 -48.11
C ASP A 1 15.97 9.03 -46.84
N GLU A 2 15.31 9.38 -45.75
CA GLU A 2 15.43 8.64 -44.51
C GLU A 2 14.46 7.44 -44.49
N LEU A 3 14.95 6.28 -44.10
CA LEU A 3 14.14 5.06 -43.99
C LEU A 3 14.05 4.63 -42.54
N TYR A 4 12.83 4.61 -42.01
CA TYR A 4 12.54 4.18 -40.65
C TYR A 4 12.67 2.66 -40.49
N LEU A 5 13.34 2.23 -39.44
CA LEU A 5 13.46 0.82 -39.10
C LEU A 5 12.34 0.38 -38.19
N TYR A 6 11.77 -0.78 -38.47
CA TYR A 6 10.79 -1.45 -37.62
C TYR A 6 11.00 -2.96 -37.64
N LEU A 7 10.59 -3.64 -36.59
CA LEU A 7 10.46 -5.09 -36.55
C LEU A 7 9.07 -5.47 -37.04
N ASP A 8 8.97 -6.49 -37.85
CA ASP A 8 7.71 -7.02 -38.39
C ASP A 8 7.57 -8.48 -37.93
N ALA A 9 6.73 -8.71 -36.95
CA ALA A 9 6.47 -10.03 -36.40
C ALA A 9 5.18 -10.63 -37.01
N TYR A 10 5.27 -11.83 -37.53
CA TYR A 10 4.15 -12.61 -38.05
C TYR A 10 4.55 -14.09 -38.16
N PRO A 11 3.68 -15.03 -37.77
CA PRO A 11 2.38 -14.86 -37.12
C PRO A 11 2.49 -14.58 -35.60
N VAL A 12 1.67 -13.68 -35.07
CA VAL A 12 1.53 -13.45 -33.64
C VAL A 12 0.14 -13.88 -33.21
N TYR A 13 0.05 -14.82 -32.28
CA TYR A 13 -1.23 -15.30 -31.71
C TYR A 13 -1.52 -14.57 -30.42
N LYS A 14 -2.70 -13.93 -30.33
CA LYS A 14 -3.14 -13.23 -29.11
C LYS A 14 -4.24 -14.01 -28.42
N PRO A 15 -4.28 -14.03 -27.08
CA PRO A 15 -5.38 -14.65 -26.33
C PRO A 15 -6.73 -14.10 -26.77
N GLY A 16 -7.67 -14.99 -27.08
CA GLY A 16 -9.03 -14.61 -27.52
C GLY A 16 -9.21 -14.36 -29.02
N TYR A 17 -8.15 -14.51 -29.84
CA TYR A 17 -8.24 -14.39 -31.30
C TYR A 17 -7.86 -15.71 -31.97
N SER A 18 -8.69 -16.18 -32.93
CA SER A 18 -8.44 -17.42 -33.67
C SER A 18 -7.47 -17.23 -34.85
N ASN A 19 -7.29 -16.00 -35.34
CA ASN A 19 -6.45 -15.70 -36.49
C ASN A 19 -5.13 -15.03 -36.05
N PRO A 20 -4.00 -15.35 -36.72
CA PRO A 20 -2.74 -14.72 -36.45
C PRO A 20 -2.76 -13.24 -36.87
N HIS A 21 -2.18 -12.40 -36.02
CA HIS A 21 -2.01 -10.97 -36.25
C HIS A 21 -0.58 -10.65 -36.70
N ARG A 22 -0.42 -9.50 -37.36
CA ARG A 22 0.88 -8.92 -37.68
C ARG A 22 1.11 -7.75 -36.74
N GLU A 23 2.27 -7.74 -36.07
CA GLU A 23 2.70 -6.65 -35.20
C GLU A 23 3.93 -5.96 -35.76
N ARG A 24 3.98 -4.62 -35.66
CA ARG A 24 5.12 -3.81 -36.05
C ARG A 24 5.59 -2.97 -34.87
N GLU A 25 6.86 -3.15 -34.53
CA GLU A 25 7.52 -2.36 -33.48
C GLU A 25 8.49 -1.39 -34.15
N TYR A 26 8.22 -0.08 -34.06
CA TYR A 26 9.07 0.96 -34.61
C TYR A 26 10.25 1.21 -33.66
N LEU A 27 11.48 1.16 -34.23
CA LEU A 27 12.71 1.29 -33.43
C LEU A 27 13.12 2.76 -33.19
N ASN A 28 12.38 3.72 -33.75
CA ASN A 28 12.67 5.16 -33.69
C ASN A 28 14.09 5.48 -34.17
N ARG A 29 14.55 4.72 -35.17
CA ARG A 29 15.86 4.91 -35.82
C ARG A 29 15.71 4.88 -37.32
N THR A 30 16.54 5.66 -38.00
CA THR A 30 16.54 5.80 -39.46
C THR A 30 17.88 5.40 -40.05
N ILE A 31 17.87 4.99 -41.32
CA ILE A 31 19.06 4.77 -42.14
C ILE A 31 18.90 5.55 -43.43
N THR A 32 20.03 6.04 -43.99
CA THR A 32 20.04 6.89 -45.19
C THR A 32 20.79 6.29 -46.36
N THR A 33 21.67 5.30 -46.14
CA THR A 33 22.57 4.75 -47.14
C THR A 33 22.43 3.25 -47.36
N PRO A 34 21.21 2.67 -47.45
CA PRO A 34 21.06 1.24 -47.71
C PRO A 34 21.52 0.89 -49.12
N MET A 35 22.09 -0.30 -49.28
CA MET A 35 22.37 -0.86 -50.61
C MET A 35 21.13 -1.61 -51.10
N TRP A 36 20.72 -1.34 -52.33
CA TRP A 36 19.57 -1.94 -52.97
C TRP A 36 19.89 -3.20 -53.73
N ASP A 37 19.06 -4.23 -53.62
CA ASP A 37 19.18 -5.47 -54.35
C ASP A 37 18.32 -5.39 -55.67
N LYS A 38 18.99 -5.12 -56.77
CA LYS A 38 18.33 -5.01 -58.09
C LYS A 38 17.74 -6.33 -58.58
N THR A 39 18.09 -7.47 -57.98
CA THR A 39 17.51 -8.77 -58.32
C THR A 39 16.17 -9.02 -57.57
N ARG A 40 15.85 -8.22 -56.56
CA ARG A 40 14.61 -8.34 -55.75
C ARG A 40 13.77 -7.10 -55.88
N PRO A 41 12.96 -6.98 -56.97
CA PRO A 41 12.06 -5.84 -57.15
C PRO A 41 11.01 -5.82 -55.99
N ALA A 42 10.74 -4.64 -55.49
CA ALA A 42 9.61 -4.36 -54.62
C ALA A 42 8.40 -3.87 -55.48
N ARG A 43 7.40 -3.25 -54.85
CA ARG A 43 6.29 -2.63 -55.57
C ARG A 43 6.76 -1.38 -56.30
N LYS A 44 6.07 -1.01 -57.37
CA LYS A 44 6.24 0.32 -57.98
C LYS A 44 5.75 1.39 -57.00
N ASP A 45 6.43 2.52 -56.96
CA ASP A 45 6.02 3.69 -56.16
C ASP A 45 4.79 4.37 -56.81
N GLU A 46 4.33 5.43 -56.16
CA GLU A 46 3.15 6.22 -56.64
C GLU A 46 3.38 6.85 -58.03
N ASN A 47 4.61 7.03 -58.41
CA ASN A 47 5.01 7.57 -59.71
C ASN A 47 5.28 6.45 -60.76
N GLY A 48 5.02 5.19 -60.41
CA GLY A 48 5.22 4.04 -61.33
C GLY A 48 6.69 3.60 -61.48
N VAL A 49 7.60 4.15 -60.69
CA VAL A 49 9.03 3.81 -60.71
C VAL A 49 9.27 2.53 -59.93
N GLN A 50 10.04 1.61 -60.53
CA GLN A 50 10.38 0.36 -59.90
C GLN A 50 11.25 0.57 -58.66
N THR A 51 10.81 0.17 -57.48
CA THR A 51 11.58 0.17 -56.23
C THR A 51 12.23 -1.23 -56.02
N TYR A 52 13.26 -1.29 -55.18
CA TYR A 52 14.01 -2.49 -54.84
C TYR A 52 14.00 -2.72 -53.36
N LYS A 53 14.18 -3.99 -52.92
CA LYS A 53 14.37 -4.30 -51.51
C LYS A 53 15.82 -4.05 -51.10
N PRO A 54 16.08 -3.68 -49.84
CA PRO A 54 17.43 -3.49 -49.35
C PRO A 54 18.19 -4.83 -49.36
N LYS A 55 19.44 -4.78 -49.79
CA LYS A 55 20.34 -5.94 -49.78
C LYS A 55 20.65 -6.34 -48.33
N ARG A 56 20.64 -7.65 -48.06
CA ARG A 56 20.94 -8.20 -46.76
C ARG A 56 22.15 -9.13 -46.82
N ASN A 57 22.88 -9.20 -45.71
CA ASN A 57 23.97 -10.18 -45.56
C ASN A 57 23.43 -11.58 -45.23
N GLN A 58 24.32 -12.55 -44.99
CA GLN A 58 23.95 -13.93 -44.65
C GLN A 58 23.10 -14.02 -43.36
N ASN A 59 23.30 -13.10 -42.43
CA ASN A 59 22.54 -13.02 -41.16
C ASN A 59 21.23 -12.23 -41.30
N GLY A 60 20.86 -11.77 -42.49
CA GLY A 60 19.62 -11.01 -42.73
C GLY A 60 19.72 -9.53 -42.41
N ILE A 61 20.91 -9.01 -42.02
CA ILE A 61 21.10 -7.60 -41.67
C ILE A 61 21.21 -6.75 -42.95
N ILE A 62 20.56 -5.60 -42.98
CA ILE A 62 20.63 -4.66 -44.13
C ILE A 62 22.04 -4.13 -44.26
N ILE A 63 22.56 -4.18 -45.49
CA ILE A 63 23.90 -3.67 -45.82
C ILE A 63 23.78 -2.18 -46.17
N CYS A 64 24.53 -1.35 -45.42
CA CYS A 64 24.60 0.09 -45.60
C CYS A 64 26.05 0.54 -45.93
N ARG A 65 26.15 1.69 -46.63
CA ARG A 65 27.47 2.29 -46.96
C ARG A 65 28.07 3.03 -45.76
N SER A 66 27.28 3.83 -45.08
CA SER A 66 27.70 4.58 -43.89
C SER A 66 27.99 3.65 -42.71
N LYS A 67 28.99 4.01 -41.90
CA LYS A 67 29.33 3.30 -40.65
C LYS A 67 28.20 3.41 -39.63
N THR A 68 27.63 4.61 -39.47
CA THR A 68 26.53 4.88 -38.56
C THR A 68 25.28 4.05 -38.89
N ASP A 69 24.91 3.96 -40.18
CA ASP A 69 23.79 3.15 -40.62
C ASP A 69 24.00 1.65 -40.38
N ARG A 70 25.27 1.19 -40.55
CA ARG A 70 25.63 -0.21 -40.23
C ARG A 70 25.45 -0.53 -38.75
N GLU A 71 25.90 0.36 -37.87
CA GLU A 71 25.73 0.22 -36.41
C GLU A 71 24.23 0.23 -36.04
N THR A 72 23.46 1.07 -36.70
CA THR A 72 21.98 1.12 -36.53
C THR A 72 21.33 -0.19 -36.99
N CYS A 73 21.74 -0.77 -38.09
CA CYS A 73 21.24 -2.07 -38.56
C CYS A 73 21.67 -3.24 -37.65
N ILE A 74 22.86 -3.21 -37.06
CA ILE A 74 23.31 -4.20 -36.06
C ILE A 74 22.47 -4.06 -34.79
N PHE A 75 22.22 -2.83 -34.33
CA PHE A 75 21.30 -2.59 -33.21
C PHE A 75 19.91 -3.18 -33.47
N ALA A 76 19.34 -2.92 -34.66
CA ALA A 76 18.01 -3.46 -35.03
C ALA A 76 18.02 -5.00 -35.04
N ASP A 77 19.10 -5.63 -35.46
CA ASP A 77 19.24 -7.08 -35.44
C ASP A 77 19.35 -7.64 -34.01
N ASN A 78 20.05 -6.96 -33.12
CA ASN A 78 20.12 -7.33 -31.71
C ASN A 78 18.74 -7.27 -31.06
N VAL A 79 17.99 -6.19 -31.33
CA VAL A 79 16.59 -6.08 -30.82
C VAL A 79 15.70 -7.17 -31.40
N ARG A 80 15.84 -7.47 -32.72
CA ARG A 80 15.14 -8.60 -33.35
C ARG A 80 15.43 -9.93 -32.64
N ASN A 81 16.69 -10.22 -32.35
CA ASN A 81 17.07 -11.48 -31.71
C ASN A 81 16.49 -11.56 -30.27
N ILE A 82 16.48 -10.46 -29.53
CA ILE A 82 15.85 -10.41 -28.21
C ILE A 82 14.35 -10.69 -28.34
N ARG A 83 13.63 -10.01 -29.25
CA ARG A 83 12.20 -10.23 -29.47
C ARG A 83 11.88 -11.63 -29.95
N GLN A 84 12.72 -12.20 -30.86
CA GLN A 84 12.55 -13.57 -31.30
C GLN A 84 12.67 -14.54 -30.13
N HIS A 85 13.66 -14.36 -29.27
CA HIS A 85 13.82 -15.19 -28.08
C HIS A 85 12.63 -15.05 -27.11
N GLU A 86 12.08 -13.85 -26.95
CA GLU A 86 10.86 -13.63 -26.15
C GLU A 86 9.64 -14.37 -26.75
N TYR A 87 9.45 -14.33 -28.08
CA TYR A 87 8.38 -15.06 -28.76
C TYR A 87 8.56 -16.58 -28.72
N ASP A 88 9.77 -17.06 -28.92
CA ASP A 88 10.10 -18.49 -28.91
C ASP A 88 9.92 -19.09 -27.50
N ASN A 89 10.15 -18.29 -26.46
CA ASN A 89 9.98 -18.70 -25.08
C ASN A 89 8.58 -18.36 -24.50
N ALA A 90 7.73 -17.62 -25.20
CA ALA A 90 6.39 -17.26 -24.71
C ALA A 90 5.52 -18.48 -24.39
N GLU A 91 5.71 -19.59 -25.12
CA GLU A 91 5.04 -20.88 -24.83
C GLU A 91 5.72 -21.67 -23.69
N LEU A 92 6.97 -21.31 -23.32
CA LEU A 92 7.72 -21.96 -22.25
C LEU A 92 7.54 -21.28 -20.89
N TYR A 93 6.95 -20.08 -20.84
CA TYR A 93 6.56 -19.46 -19.58
C TYR A 93 5.42 -20.27 -18.98
N THR A 94 5.78 -21.18 -18.10
CA THR A 94 4.84 -21.95 -17.27
C THR A 94 4.08 -21.00 -16.34
N ASP A 95 2.92 -21.42 -15.84
CA ASP A 95 2.15 -20.66 -14.81
C ASP A 95 3.06 -20.19 -13.66
N THR A 96 4.10 -20.97 -13.34
CA THR A 96 5.12 -20.64 -12.32
C THR A 96 5.92 -19.37 -12.64
N ASP A 97 6.25 -19.12 -13.90
CA ASP A 97 7.01 -17.91 -14.29
C ASP A 97 6.12 -16.67 -14.26
N GLN A 98 4.86 -16.81 -14.61
CA GLN A 98 3.87 -15.73 -14.47
C GLN A 98 3.65 -15.38 -12.99
N GLU A 99 3.52 -16.37 -12.13
CA GLU A 99 3.45 -16.19 -10.68
C GLU A 99 4.70 -15.47 -10.12
N MET A 100 5.91 -15.83 -10.60
CA MET A 100 7.14 -15.16 -10.18
C MET A 100 7.17 -13.69 -10.60
N VAL A 101 6.74 -13.35 -11.81
CA VAL A 101 6.67 -11.97 -12.29
C VAL A 101 5.64 -11.17 -11.48
N GLU A 102 4.45 -11.72 -11.27
CA GLU A 102 3.43 -11.07 -10.44
C GLU A 102 3.89 -10.86 -9.00
N LYS A 103 4.60 -11.84 -8.44
CA LYS A 103 5.16 -11.78 -7.09
C LYS A 103 6.22 -10.67 -6.99
N LYS A 104 7.06 -10.54 -8.00
CA LYS A 104 8.05 -9.45 -8.07
C LYS A 104 7.37 -8.08 -8.13
N VAL A 105 6.37 -7.92 -9.00
CA VAL A 105 5.60 -6.67 -9.11
C VAL A 105 4.90 -6.32 -7.78
N ARG A 106 4.28 -7.32 -7.11
CA ARG A 106 3.66 -7.11 -5.79
C ARG A 106 4.70 -6.75 -4.72
N GLY A 107 5.89 -7.35 -4.78
CA GLY A 107 7.00 -7.04 -3.87
C GLY A 107 7.54 -5.61 -4.02
N GLU A 108 7.45 -5.00 -5.19
CA GLU A 108 7.89 -3.61 -5.44
C GLU A 108 6.89 -2.55 -4.94
N VAL A 109 5.66 -2.94 -4.58
CA VAL A 109 4.66 -2.02 -4.05
C VAL A 109 5.14 -1.43 -2.73
N ASN A 110 4.97 -0.10 -2.58
CA ASN A 110 5.38 0.63 -1.38
C ASN A 110 4.39 0.39 -0.23
N PHE A 111 4.86 -0.15 0.89
CA PHE A 111 4.07 -0.39 2.09
C PHE A 111 3.45 0.89 2.67
N ILE A 112 4.13 2.05 2.58
CA ILE A 112 3.62 3.31 3.13
C ILE A 112 2.34 3.74 2.40
N ASP A 113 2.33 3.64 1.07
CA ASP A 113 1.15 3.95 0.26
C ASP A 113 0.03 2.93 0.47
N TYR A 114 0.40 1.65 0.63
CA TYR A 114 -0.54 0.61 1.00
C TYR A 114 -1.20 0.90 2.36
N LEU A 115 -0.42 1.30 3.37
CA LEU A 115 -0.93 1.63 4.71
C LEU A 115 -1.95 2.77 4.66
N ALA A 116 -1.72 3.82 3.86
CA ALA A 116 -2.67 4.90 3.66
C ALA A 116 -3.99 4.40 3.05
N LYS A 117 -3.90 3.66 1.93
CA LYS A 117 -5.07 3.07 1.26
C LYS A 117 -5.83 2.09 2.16
N LEU A 118 -5.11 1.28 2.93
CA LEU A 118 -5.70 0.35 3.90
C LEU A 118 -6.47 1.09 4.98
N THR A 119 -5.92 2.19 5.50
CA THR A 119 -6.57 3.03 6.51
C THR A 119 -7.90 3.56 5.98
N GLU A 120 -7.95 4.10 4.79
CA GLU A 120 -9.19 4.59 4.16
C GLU A 120 -10.21 3.48 3.95
N ARG A 121 -9.77 2.34 3.41
CA ARG A 121 -10.63 1.18 3.13
C ARG A 121 -11.24 0.60 4.40
N ARG A 122 -10.40 0.34 5.43
CA ARG A 122 -10.78 -0.41 6.63
C ARG A 122 -11.54 0.43 7.63
N HIS A 123 -11.20 1.71 7.76
CA HIS A 123 -11.68 2.56 8.84
C HIS A 123 -12.66 3.66 8.42
N LYS A 124 -13.25 3.56 7.22
CA LYS A 124 -14.22 4.52 6.68
C LYS A 124 -15.39 4.82 7.64
N LYS A 125 -15.82 3.82 8.46
CA LYS A 125 -16.91 3.94 9.44
C LYS A 125 -16.44 3.85 10.89
N SER A 126 -15.12 3.88 11.14
CA SER A 126 -14.55 3.75 12.48
C SER A 126 -14.60 5.07 13.25
N SER A 127 -14.35 5.01 14.57
CA SER A 127 -14.25 6.22 15.39
C SER A 127 -13.07 7.09 14.96
N LYS A 128 -13.19 8.40 15.14
CA LYS A 128 -12.14 9.37 14.82
C LYS A 128 -10.80 9.02 15.47
N SER A 129 -10.81 8.51 16.71
CA SER A 129 -9.58 8.15 17.42
C SER A 129 -8.82 6.99 16.76
N ILE A 130 -9.51 6.01 16.19
CA ILE A 130 -8.87 4.91 15.43
C ILE A 130 -8.20 5.48 14.18
N ILE A 131 -8.91 6.31 13.41
CA ILE A 131 -8.38 6.93 12.20
C ILE A 131 -7.13 7.77 12.52
N ILE A 132 -7.19 8.57 13.59
CA ILE A 132 -6.06 9.39 14.04
C ILE A 132 -4.84 8.51 14.35
N ASN A 133 -5.01 7.38 15.04
CA ASN A 133 -3.90 6.48 15.38
C ASN A 133 -3.27 5.84 14.14
N TRP A 134 -4.07 5.42 13.17
CA TRP A 134 -3.59 4.87 11.90
C TRP A 134 -2.84 5.92 11.07
N ASN A 135 -3.39 7.13 10.97
CA ASN A 135 -2.73 8.23 10.29
C ASN A 135 -1.42 8.64 10.98
N ARG A 136 -1.41 8.61 12.33
CA ARG A 136 -0.18 8.90 13.06
C ARG A 136 0.90 7.86 12.84
N LEU A 137 0.55 6.57 12.80
CA LEU A 137 1.49 5.53 12.39
C LEU A 137 2.03 5.79 10.98
N HIS A 138 1.19 6.16 10.02
CA HIS A 138 1.63 6.47 8.65
C HIS A 138 2.65 7.61 8.62
N GLU A 139 2.45 8.69 9.41
CA GLU A 139 3.42 9.77 9.55
C GLU A 139 4.74 9.27 10.18
N LEU A 140 4.66 8.46 11.24
CA LEU A 140 5.84 7.90 11.89
C LEU A 140 6.62 6.98 10.95
N MET A 141 5.95 6.20 10.12
CA MET A 141 6.60 5.37 9.10
C MET A 141 7.32 6.21 8.05
N LYS A 142 6.78 7.35 7.65
CA LYS A 142 7.49 8.31 6.77
C LYS A 142 8.74 8.88 7.44
N ILE A 143 8.68 9.18 8.72
CA ILE A 143 9.85 9.64 9.48
C ILE A 143 10.90 8.52 9.55
N TYR A 144 10.49 7.30 9.88
CA TYR A 144 11.36 6.12 9.95
C TYR A 144 12.12 5.86 8.65
N THR A 145 11.45 6.01 7.51
CA THR A 145 12.04 5.78 6.18
C THR A 145 12.71 7.02 5.59
N GLU A 146 12.74 8.15 6.30
CA GLU A 146 13.23 9.45 5.78
C GLU A 146 12.52 9.85 4.46
N GLY A 147 11.26 9.48 4.32
CA GLY A 147 10.48 9.73 3.10
C GLY A 147 10.79 8.78 1.93
N LYS A 148 11.70 7.82 2.09
CA LYS A 148 12.01 6.82 1.06
C LYS A 148 10.90 5.76 0.98
N PRO A 149 10.65 5.18 -0.20
CA PRO A 149 9.70 4.09 -0.33
C PRO A 149 10.16 2.85 0.44
N LEU A 150 9.21 2.09 0.98
CA LEU A 150 9.43 0.83 1.67
C LEU A 150 8.75 -0.31 0.90
N PRO A 151 9.43 -0.93 -0.09
CA PRO A 151 8.87 -2.05 -0.86
C PRO A 151 8.57 -3.27 0.03
N PHE A 152 7.48 -3.99 -0.26
CA PHE A 152 7.16 -5.21 0.47
C PHE A 152 8.27 -6.25 0.44
N ALA A 153 9.03 -6.34 -0.65
CA ALA A 153 10.17 -7.25 -0.79
C ALA A 153 11.27 -7.02 0.27
N THR A 154 11.36 -5.82 0.84
CA THR A 154 12.35 -5.49 1.89
C THR A 154 11.85 -5.80 3.30
N ILE A 155 10.56 -6.10 3.46
CA ILE A 155 9.95 -6.34 4.78
C ILE A 155 10.35 -7.73 5.28
N ASN A 156 11.13 -7.75 6.34
CA ASN A 156 11.60 -8.94 7.03
C ASN A 156 11.54 -8.76 8.54
N ILE A 157 11.85 -9.81 9.30
CA ILE A 157 11.80 -9.79 10.77
C ILE A 157 12.73 -8.70 11.36
N ARG A 158 13.91 -8.50 10.75
CA ARG A 158 14.88 -7.47 11.25
C ARG A 158 14.30 -6.07 11.09
N LEU A 159 13.66 -5.79 9.99
CA LEU A 159 12.99 -4.50 9.75
C LEU A 159 11.86 -4.29 10.76
N ILE A 160 11.06 -5.33 11.05
CA ILE A 160 9.95 -5.22 12.03
C ILE A 160 10.49 -4.93 13.43
N GLU A 161 11.59 -5.58 13.86
CA GLU A 161 12.22 -5.28 15.14
C GLU A 161 12.83 -3.86 15.14
N SER A 162 13.44 -3.40 14.05
CA SER A 162 13.93 -2.02 13.94
C SER A 162 12.80 -0.98 14.01
N VAL A 163 11.65 -1.24 13.37
CA VAL A 163 10.46 -0.37 13.52
C VAL A 163 9.97 -0.37 14.97
N LYS A 164 10.00 -1.50 15.65
CA LYS A 164 9.62 -1.60 17.07
C LYS A 164 10.52 -0.74 17.95
N GLU A 165 11.84 -0.80 17.76
CA GLU A 165 12.80 0.05 18.48
C GLU A 165 12.62 1.53 18.17
N PHE A 166 12.38 1.87 16.89
CA PHE A 166 12.07 3.23 16.49
C PHE A 166 10.81 3.74 17.20
N LEU A 167 9.72 2.95 17.25
CA LEU A 167 8.47 3.36 17.88
C LEU A 167 8.61 3.57 19.39
N LEU A 168 9.47 2.84 20.09
CA LEU A 168 9.77 3.07 21.51
C LEU A 168 10.41 4.43 21.79
N ASN A 169 11.10 5.00 20.79
CA ASN A 169 11.79 6.30 20.87
C ASN A 169 11.18 7.36 19.95
N ALA A 170 10.01 7.07 19.35
CA ALA A 170 9.41 7.93 18.34
C ALA A 170 8.99 9.30 18.92
N PRO A 171 9.09 10.38 18.13
CA PRO A 171 8.74 11.72 18.59
C PRO A 171 7.23 11.87 18.82
N GLN A 172 6.86 12.67 19.82
CA GLN A 172 5.49 13.12 19.98
C GLN A 172 5.08 13.98 18.77
N GLY A 173 3.78 13.98 18.43
CA GLY A 173 3.28 14.80 17.34
C GLY A 173 3.01 16.26 17.74
N GLY A 174 2.98 17.14 16.74
CA GLY A 174 2.77 18.57 16.94
C GLY A 174 3.95 19.26 17.62
N ASP A 175 3.68 20.33 18.36
CA ASP A 175 4.72 21.14 19.03
C ASP A 175 5.24 20.54 20.35
N LYS A 176 4.81 19.32 20.69
CA LYS A 176 5.22 18.66 21.93
C LYS A 176 6.64 18.11 21.80
N LYS A 177 7.50 18.51 22.72
CA LYS A 177 8.87 17.97 22.86
C LYS A 177 8.82 16.63 23.61
N GLY A 178 9.66 15.69 23.20
CA GLY A 178 9.81 14.37 23.84
C GLY A 178 9.34 13.21 22.98
N THR A 179 9.39 12.02 23.56
CA THR A 179 9.00 10.75 22.93
C THR A 179 7.58 10.33 23.35
N ILE A 180 6.96 9.47 22.57
CA ILE A 180 5.69 8.85 22.93
C ILE A 180 5.85 7.87 24.09
N SER A 181 4.79 7.65 24.87
CA SER A 181 4.81 6.65 25.94
C SER A 181 4.87 5.22 25.37
N GLN A 182 5.38 4.27 26.16
CA GLN A 182 5.46 2.85 25.79
C GLN A 182 4.07 2.29 25.41
N ASN A 183 3.00 2.66 26.11
CA ASN A 183 1.64 2.22 25.78
C ASN A 183 1.14 2.77 24.44
N THR A 184 1.59 3.98 24.07
CA THR A 184 1.31 4.57 22.75
C THR A 184 2.11 3.84 21.66
N ALA A 185 3.40 3.56 21.91
CA ALA A 185 4.25 2.77 21.02
C ALA A 185 3.67 1.36 20.80
N SER A 186 3.19 0.70 21.88
CA SER A 186 2.50 -0.59 21.80
C SER A 186 1.27 -0.54 20.90
N THR A 187 0.48 0.53 21.01
CA THR A 187 -0.70 0.74 20.16
C THR A 187 -0.30 0.88 18.68
N TYR A 188 0.68 1.72 18.36
CA TYR A 188 1.13 1.92 16.98
C TYR A 188 1.79 0.67 16.41
N PHE A 189 2.59 -0.04 17.20
CA PHE A 189 3.17 -1.30 16.77
C PHE A 189 2.11 -2.38 16.49
N SER A 190 1.05 -2.42 17.30
CA SER A 190 -0.10 -3.32 17.05
C SER A 190 -0.81 -2.99 15.75
N ILE A 191 -0.96 -1.70 15.41
CA ILE A 191 -1.52 -1.26 14.12
C ILE A 191 -0.59 -1.66 12.97
N PHE A 192 0.73 -1.48 13.13
CA PHE A 192 1.72 -1.89 12.14
C PHE A 192 1.65 -3.40 11.85
N LYS A 193 1.60 -4.22 12.90
CA LYS A 193 1.41 -5.67 12.77
C LYS A 193 0.10 -6.03 12.08
N ALA A 194 -1.00 -5.35 12.43
CA ALA A 194 -2.30 -5.57 11.79
C ALA A 194 -2.29 -5.19 10.29
N ALA A 195 -1.54 -4.16 9.90
CA ALA A 195 -1.35 -3.79 8.50
C ALA A 195 -0.52 -4.83 7.74
N LEU A 196 0.55 -5.36 8.34
CA LEU A 196 1.36 -6.44 7.74
C LEU A 196 0.56 -7.75 7.60
N HIS A 197 -0.23 -8.10 8.62
CA HIS A 197 -1.11 -9.26 8.54
C HIS A 197 -2.14 -9.11 7.39
N GLN A 198 -2.72 -7.93 7.24
CA GLN A 198 -3.63 -7.66 6.13
C GLN A 198 -2.90 -7.71 4.78
N ALA A 199 -1.66 -7.23 4.70
CA ALA A 199 -0.85 -7.32 3.49
C ALA A 199 -0.52 -8.77 3.11
N PHE A 200 -0.34 -9.65 4.09
CA PHE A 200 -0.23 -11.09 3.86
C PHE A 200 -1.54 -11.67 3.27
N ILE A 201 -2.69 -11.32 3.85
CA ILE A 201 -4.00 -11.75 3.33
C ILE A 201 -4.24 -11.20 1.91
N ASP A 202 -3.84 -9.96 1.64
CA ASP A 202 -3.97 -9.30 0.33
C ASP A 202 -2.93 -9.82 -0.70
N GLY A 203 -2.02 -10.76 -0.32
CA GLY A 203 -1.05 -11.41 -1.20
C GLY A 203 0.21 -10.60 -1.54
N TYR A 204 0.52 -9.53 -0.77
CA TYR A 204 1.77 -8.77 -0.91
C TYR A 204 2.95 -9.41 -0.18
N LEU A 205 2.70 -10.27 0.78
CA LEU A 205 3.69 -11.02 1.55
C LEU A 205 3.41 -12.52 1.42
N ASP A 206 4.43 -13.34 1.22
CA ASP A 206 4.30 -14.79 1.12
C ASP A 206 4.11 -15.46 2.49
N ILE A 207 4.57 -14.81 3.54
CA ILE A 207 4.57 -15.33 4.91
C ILE A 207 4.05 -14.23 5.82
N ASP A 208 3.21 -14.59 6.78
CA ASP A 208 2.81 -13.67 7.85
C ASP A 208 4.00 -13.39 8.79
N VAL A 209 4.81 -12.41 8.43
CA VAL A 209 5.95 -11.96 9.24
C VAL A 209 5.51 -11.28 10.54
N SER A 210 4.27 -10.77 10.58
CA SER A 210 3.72 -10.11 11.78
C SER A 210 3.55 -11.06 12.95
N ALA A 211 3.22 -12.32 12.69
CA ALA A 211 3.05 -13.35 13.71
C ALA A 211 4.37 -13.74 14.40
N LYS A 212 5.51 -13.56 13.71
CA LYS A 212 6.83 -13.99 14.21
C LYS A 212 7.47 -13.04 15.22
N VAL A 213 6.95 -11.82 15.36
CA VAL A 213 7.51 -10.80 16.25
C VAL A 213 6.55 -10.52 17.41
N LYS A 214 7.09 -10.55 18.63
CA LYS A 214 6.32 -10.24 19.85
C LYS A 214 5.97 -8.74 19.91
N GLY A 215 4.75 -8.42 20.35
CA GLY A 215 4.31 -7.06 20.60
C GLY A 215 5.17 -6.31 21.61
N ILE A 216 4.99 -4.99 21.69
CA ILE A 216 5.55 -4.18 22.78
C ILE A 216 4.64 -4.41 24.00
N PRO A 217 5.21 -4.82 25.16
CA PRO A 217 4.41 -4.98 26.38
C PRO A 217 3.88 -3.62 26.85
N ASN A 218 2.68 -3.62 27.41
CA ASN A 218 2.14 -2.43 28.03
C ASN A 218 2.76 -2.24 29.42
N GLU A 219 3.03 -0.99 29.78
CA GLU A 219 3.33 -0.62 31.15
C GLU A 219 2.03 -0.52 31.96
N GLU A 220 2.04 -1.11 33.15
CA GLU A 220 0.95 -0.94 34.09
C GLU A 220 0.99 0.48 34.66
N SER A 221 -0.07 1.25 34.44
CA SER A 221 -0.23 2.55 35.08
C SER A 221 -1.00 2.34 36.41
N ARG A 222 -0.38 2.68 37.50
CA ARG A 222 -1.07 2.76 38.78
C ARG A 222 -2.12 3.86 38.67
N ARG A 223 -3.37 3.48 38.83
CA ARG A 223 -4.49 4.44 38.84
C ARG A 223 -4.84 4.72 40.29
N GLU A 224 -4.81 5.97 40.64
CA GLU A 224 -5.33 6.42 41.90
C GLU A 224 -6.85 6.49 41.87
N HIS A 225 -7.48 6.26 42.97
CA HIS A 225 -8.93 6.33 43.15
C HIS A 225 -9.25 7.13 44.43
N LEU A 226 -10.39 7.79 44.41
CA LEU A 226 -10.87 8.49 45.60
C LEU A 226 -11.42 7.48 46.64
N THR A 227 -11.08 7.67 47.90
CA THR A 227 -11.73 6.97 49.01
C THR A 227 -13.17 7.48 49.20
N ILE A 228 -13.98 6.77 50.00
CA ILE A 228 -15.36 7.23 50.32
C ILE A 228 -15.34 8.56 51.04
N GLU A 229 -14.37 8.76 51.95
CA GLU A 229 -14.20 10.00 52.71
C GLU A 229 -13.86 11.17 51.79
N GLU A 230 -12.94 10.98 50.85
CA GLU A 230 -12.60 11.99 49.84
C GLU A 230 -13.79 12.27 48.89
N LEU A 231 -14.59 11.28 48.56
CA LEU A 231 -15.79 11.44 47.71
C LEU A 231 -16.85 12.26 48.46
N ASN A 232 -17.02 12.03 49.80
CA ASN A 232 -17.90 12.83 50.65
C ASN A 232 -17.41 14.27 50.76
N LEU A 233 -16.10 14.46 50.93
CA LEU A 233 -15.51 15.80 50.95
C LEU A 233 -15.73 16.53 49.62
N LEU A 234 -15.52 15.84 48.48
CA LEU A 234 -15.83 16.38 47.13
C LEU A 234 -17.31 16.79 47.03
N ALA A 235 -18.21 15.99 47.59
CA ALA A 235 -19.64 16.28 47.56
C ALA A 235 -20.02 17.58 48.29
N THR A 236 -19.30 17.90 49.40
CA THR A 236 -19.56 19.11 50.18
C THR A 236 -18.77 20.33 49.71
N THR A 237 -17.62 20.13 49.03
CA THR A 237 -16.75 21.24 48.60
C THR A 237 -17.42 22.09 47.52
N PRO A 238 -17.38 23.42 47.58
CA PRO A 238 -17.89 24.30 46.53
C PRO A 238 -17.18 24.06 45.20
N CYS A 239 -17.90 24.10 44.07
CA CYS A 239 -17.37 23.92 42.74
C CYS A 239 -17.93 24.99 41.80
N ALA A 240 -17.06 25.59 41.00
CA ALA A 240 -17.44 26.60 40.02
C ALA A 240 -18.41 26.05 38.93
N SER A 241 -18.40 24.74 38.69
CA SER A 241 -19.33 24.08 37.78
C SER A 241 -20.17 23.01 38.52
N PRO A 242 -21.37 23.35 39.05
CA PRO A 242 -22.21 22.40 39.77
C PRO A 242 -22.63 21.18 38.94
N VAL A 243 -22.80 21.36 37.63
CA VAL A 243 -23.17 20.27 36.72
C VAL A 243 -22.04 19.27 36.58
N LEU A 244 -20.81 19.75 36.44
CA LEU A 244 -19.61 18.88 36.32
C LEU A 244 -19.42 18.08 37.64
N LYS A 245 -19.59 18.72 38.80
CA LYS A 245 -19.51 18.05 40.10
C LYS A 245 -20.55 16.93 40.22
N LYS A 246 -21.83 17.23 39.90
CA LYS A 246 -22.90 16.22 39.91
C LYS A 246 -22.59 15.04 38.95
N ALA A 247 -22.09 15.33 37.75
CA ALA A 247 -21.70 14.30 36.78
C ALA A 247 -20.54 13.45 37.28
N ALA A 248 -19.53 14.04 37.95
CA ALA A 248 -18.39 13.33 38.53
C ALA A 248 -18.85 12.40 39.68
N LEU A 249 -19.67 12.90 40.61
CA LEU A 249 -20.24 12.09 41.68
C LEU A 249 -21.11 10.95 41.13
N PHE A 250 -21.94 11.25 40.13
CA PHE A 250 -22.77 10.24 39.47
C PHE A 250 -21.91 9.16 38.79
N SER A 251 -20.82 9.56 38.11
CA SER A 251 -19.86 8.64 37.56
C SER A 251 -19.18 7.75 38.61
N ALA A 252 -18.77 8.35 39.74
CA ALA A 252 -18.12 7.62 40.83
C ALA A 252 -19.05 6.58 41.45
N LEU A 253 -20.35 6.92 41.64
CA LEU A 253 -21.37 6.05 42.27
C LEU A 253 -21.88 4.96 41.30
N THR A 254 -21.92 5.23 40.02
CA THR A 254 -22.51 4.32 39.02
C THR A 254 -21.49 3.58 38.17
N GLY A 255 -20.24 4.00 38.18
CA GLY A 255 -19.19 3.45 37.27
C GLY A 255 -19.39 3.81 35.80
N LEU A 256 -20.38 4.67 35.48
CA LEU A 256 -20.66 5.07 34.10
C LEU A 256 -19.53 5.93 33.53
N ARG A 257 -19.21 5.67 32.26
CA ARG A 257 -18.19 6.47 31.55
C ARG A 257 -18.72 7.87 31.23
N HIS A 258 -17.86 8.86 31.27
CA HIS A 258 -18.18 10.24 30.90
C HIS A 258 -19.00 10.34 29.59
N CYS A 259 -18.61 9.61 28.55
CA CYS A 259 -19.31 9.64 27.27
C CYS A 259 -20.72 9.05 27.32
N ASP A 260 -21.01 8.18 28.26
CA ASP A 260 -22.34 7.60 28.47
C ASP A 260 -23.23 8.53 29.32
N ILE A 261 -22.65 9.16 30.35
CA ILE A 261 -23.32 10.21 31.16
C ILE A 261 -23.68 11.42 30.26
N GLN A 262 -22.77 11.86 29.38
CA GLN A 262 -22.99 13.02 28.51
C GLN A 262 -24.17 12.84 27.55
N LYS A 263 -24.45 11.62 27.11
CA LYS A 263 -25.54 11.30 26.19
C LYS A 263 -26.84 10.91 26.89
N MET A 264 -26.80 10.67 28.23
CA MET A 264 -27.90 10.12 28.98
C MET A 264 -29.11 11.05 28.91
N THR A 265 -30.29 10.45 28.77
CA THR A 265 -31.57 11.12 28.73
C THR A 265 -32.50 10.58 29.81
N TRP A 266 -33.51 11.37 30.22
CA TRP A 266 -34.53 10.94 31.17
C TRP A 266 -35.33 9.71 30.73
N LYS A 267 -35.36 9.40 29.43
CA LYS A 267 -36.02 8.19 28.89
C LYS A 267 -35.29 6.90 29.26
N GLU A 268 -34.01 6.99 29.61
CA GLU A 268 -33.19 5.85 30.02
C GLU A 268 -33.33 5.55 31.52
N LEU A 269 -34.02 6.40 32.28
CA LEU A 269 -34.31 6.22 33.71
C LEU A 269 -35.73 5.68 33.88
N ILE A 270 -35.84 4.44 34.34
CA ILE A 270 -37.12 3.76 34.55
C ILE A 270 -37.35 3.62 36.05
N LYS A 271 -38.57 4.00 36.52
CA LYS A 271 -38.98 3.78 37.91
C LYS A 271 -39.59 2.38 38.01
N GLU A 272 -39.02 1.55 38.85
CA GLU A 272 -39.55 0.22 39.17
C GLU A 272 -39.82 0.14 40.67
N ASN A 273 -41.08 0.15 41.04
CA ASN A 273 -41.54 0.17 42.47
C ASN A 273 -40.82 1.27 43.26
N ASP A 274 -39.94 0.92 44.21
CA ASP A 274 -39.26 1.85 45.12
C ASP A 274 -37.83 2.22 44.67
N HIS A 275 -37.38 1.77 43.49
CA HIS A 275 -36.06 2.08 42.98
C HIS A 275 -36.09 2.57 41.53
N TYR A 276 -34.98 3.16 41.10
CA TYR A 276 -34.79 3.60 39.73
C TYR A 276 -33.76 2.69 39.04
N ARG A 277 -34.08 2.27 37.83
CA ARG A 277 -33.19 1.52 36.97
C ARG A 277 -32.74 2.38 35.78
N ILE A 278 -31.47 2.33 35.46
CA ILE A 278 -30.92 2.97 34.26
C ILE A 278 -30.80 1.92 33.18
N ASN A 279 -31.46 2.13 32.05
CA ASN A 279 -31.40 1.26 30.87
C ASN A 279 -30.81 2.07 29.71
N PHE A 280 -29.58 1.77 29.34
CA PHE A 280 -28.85 2.55 28.34
C PHE A 280 -27.99 1.67 27.46
N THR A 281 -27.68 2.18 26.24
CA THR A 281 -26.74 1.53 25.32
C THR A 281 -25.39 2.23 25.40
N GLN A 282 -24.35 1.50 25.75
CA GLN A 282 -23.00 2.08 25.83
C GLN A 282 -22.54 2.67 24.50
N LYS A 283 -22.01 3.89 24.51
CA LYS A 283 -21.51 4.57 23.29
C LYS A 283 -20.32 3.87 22.68
N LYS A 284 -19.44 3.31 23.50
CA LYS A 284 -18.18 2.69 23.06
C LYS A 284 -18.36 1.26 22.55
N THR A 285 -19.07 0.42 23.27
CA THR A 285 -19.22 -1.02 23.01
C THR A 285 -20.52 -1.37 22.28
N LYS A 286 -21.48 -0.45 22.25
CA LYS A 286 -22.84 -0.66 21.71
C LYS A 286 -23.63 -1.74 22.46
N SER A 287 -23.15 -2.21 23.62
CA SER A 287 -23.89 -3.12 24.47
C SER A 287 -25.02 -2.39 25.21
N VAL A 288 -26.12 -3.10 25.42
CA VAL A 288 -27.23 -2.63 26.30
C VAL A 288 -26.86 -3.03 27.73
N GLU A 289 -26.94 -2.07 28.62
CA GLU A 289 -26.62 -2.22 30.04
C GLU A 289 -27.82 -1.83 30.90
N TYR A 290 -27.96 -2.55 32.01
CA TYR A 290 -28.98 -2.30 33.01
C TYR A 290 -28.31 -2.08 34.35
N MET A 291 -28.66 -1.02 35.04
CA MET A 291 -28.09 -0.68 36.34
C MET A 291 -29.19 -0.26 37.30
#